data_df2f36497c7a37c4074a3ee412b69ac0
#
_entry.id   df2f36497c7a37c4074a3ee412b69ac0
#
_cell.length_a   1.000
_cell.length_b   1.000
_cell.length_c   1.000
_cell.angle_alpha   90.00
_cell.angle_beta   90.00
_cell.angle_gamma   90.00
#
_symmetry.space_group_name_H-M   'P 1'
#
loop_
_entity.id
_entity.type
_entity.pdbx_description
1 polymer ?
#
loop_
_entity_poly.entity_id
_entity_poly.type
_entity_poly.pdbx_seq_one_letter_code
_entity_poly.pdbx_strand_id
1 'polypeptide(L)'
;MKRYEIKFDVTNYNLTSIISELQLIYLYPQRKIISIYYDTEQLKYFNESEEGLLPRKKVRVRNYENDKIFNWEIKETEIDFRKKLVLGNIDNKKVNFLLM
;
A
#
# COMPACT_ATOMS: atom_id res chain seq x y z
N MET A 1 -3.78 9.14 -13.30
CA MET A 1 -3.72 10.34 -12.43
C MET A 1 -2.35 10.41 -11.77
N LYS A 2 -1.67 11.50 -11.90
CA LYS A 2 -0.42 11.74 -11.18
C LYS A 2 -0.73 12.04 -9.71
N ARG A 3 0.02 11.44 -8.81
CA ARG A 3 -0.15 11.66 -7.38
C ARG A 3 1.19 12.05 -6.77
N TYR A 4 1.16 13.06 -5.95
CA TYR A 4 2.31 13.46 -5.13
C TYR A 4 2.04 13.02 -3.71
N GLU A 5 3.01 12.36 -3.12
CA GLU A 5 2.90 11.88 -1.75
C GLU A 5 4.17 12.21 -1.01
N ILE A 6 4.02 12.87 0.13
CA ILE A 6 5.14 13.19 1.01
C ILE A 6 4.87 12.52 2.33
N LYS A 7 5.86 11.78 2.83
CA LYS A 7 5.77 11.08 4.10
C LYS A 7 6.72 11.73 5.11
N PHE A 8 6.23 11.91 6.32
CA PHE A 8 7.02 12.43 7.41
C PHE A 8 7.05 11.42 8.54
N ASP A 9 8.20 11.28 9.18
CA ASP A 9 8.30 10.50 10.41
C ASP A 9 7.71 11.32 11.56
N VAL A 10 6.72 10.73 12.23
CA VAL A 10 6.04 11.39 13.35
C VAL A 10 6.08 10.46 14.55
N THR A 11 6.65 10.93 15.66
CA THR A 11 6.58 10.21 16.92
C THR A 11 5.23 10.47 17.58
N ASN A 12 4.80 9.60 18.49
CA ASN A 12 3.57 9.82 19.26
C ASN A 12 3.58 11.16 20.01
N TYR A 13 4.76 11.59 20.43
CA TYR A 13 4.95 12.86 21.11
C TYR A 13 4.66 14.05 20.18
N ASN A 14 5.13 13.99 18.95
CA ASN A 14 4.97 15.08 17.98
C ASN A 14 3.59 15.09 17.33
N LEU A 15 2.92 13.95 17.25
CA LEU A 15 1.64 13.81 16.56
C LEU A 15 0.58 14.77 17.12
N THR A 16 0.43 14.79 18.44
CA THR A 16 -0.56 15.66 19.10
C THR A 16 -0.28 17.13 18.83
N SER A 17 0.99 17.52 18.91
CA SER A 17 1.39 18.90 18.62
C SER A 17 1.09 19.32 17.19
N ILE A 18 1.40 18.45 16.24
CA ILE A 18 1.17 18.74 14.81
C ILE A 18 -0.33 18.89 14.54
N ILE A 19 -1.15 17.98 15.05
CA ILE A 19 -2.60 18.04 14.89
C ILE A 19 -3.15 19.36 15.46
N SER A 20 -2.69 19.74 16.64
CA SER A 20 -3.13 20.96 17.31
C SER A 20 -2.69 22.22 16.57
N GLU A 21 -1.42 22.31 16.21
CA GLU A 21 -0.86 23.50 15.53
C GLU A 21 -1.47 23.74 14.16
N LEU A 22 -1.71 22.67 13.40
CA LEU A 22 -2.26 22.78 12.06
C LEU A 22 -3.78 22.69 12.04
N GLN A 23 -4.42 22.55 13.19
CA GLN A 23 -5.87 22.44 13.32
C GLN A 23 -6.45 21.32 12.46
N LEU A 24 -5.76 20.17 12.45
CA LEU A 24 -6.15 19.02 11.65
C LEU A 24 -7.27 18.24 12.32
N ILE A 25 -8.10 17.63 11.51
CA ILE A 25 -9.14 16.69 11.96
C ILE A 25 -8.96 15.36 11.23
N TYR A 26 -9.50 14.30 11.82
CA TYR A 26 -9.52 13.01 11.14
C TYR A 26 -10.47 13.06 9.96
N LEU A 27 -9.98 12.79 8.77
CA LEU A 27 -10.84 12.62 7.59
C LEU A 27 -11.66 11.34 7.70
N TYR A 28 -11.03 10.29 8.22
CA TYR A 28 -11.67 9.00 8.49
C TYR A 28 -11.39 8.58 9.91
N PRO A 29 -12.25 7.77 10.53
CA PRO A 29 -11.99 7.21 11.85
C PRO A 29 -10.68 6.41 11.85
N GLN A 30 -10.00 6.42 12.97
CA GLN A 30 -8.84 5.56 13.18
C GLN A 30 -9.26 4.10 13.01
N ARG A 31 -8.50 3.34 12.24
CA ARG A 31 -8.79 1.94 11.97
C ARG A 31 -7.52 1.13 11.82
N LYS A 32 -7.63 -0.15 12.13
CA LYS A 32 -6.55 -1.11 11.95
C LYS A 32 -6.56 -1.59 10.49
N ILE A 33 -5.39 -1.62 9.88
CA ILE A 33 -5.22 -2.12 8.51
C ILE A 33 -4.21 -3.24 8.57
N ILE A 34 -4.58 -4.40 8.02
CA ILE A 34 -3.68 -5.55 7.88
C ILE A 34 -3.26 -5.60 6.43
N SER A 35 -1.95 -5.60 6.18
CA SER A 35 -1.39 -5.72 4.83
C SER A 35 -0.44 -6.91 4.79
N ILE A 36 -0.61 -7.76 3.80
CA ILE A 36 0.26 -8.90 3.56
C ILE A 36 0.86 -8.72 2.18
N TYR A 37 2.19 -8.62 2.12
CA TYR A 37 2.90 -8.45 0.85
C TYR A 37 3.35 -9.78 0.29
N TYR A 38 3.19 -9.94 -1.00
CA TYR A 38 3.58 -11.14 -1.72
C TYR A 38 4.71 -10.83 -2.69
N ASP A 39 5.57 -11.80 -2.91
CA ASP A 39 6.72 -11.67 -3.78
C ASP A 39 7.03 -13.01 -4.45
N THR A 40 7.95 -13.00 -5.40
CA THR A 40 8.52 -14.22 -5.96
C THR A 40 9.51 -14.84 -4.97
N GLU A 41 9.88 -16.10 -5.20
CA GLU A 41 10.87 -16.78 -4.35
C GLU A 41 12.21 -16.03 -4.29
N GLN A 42 12.59 -15.38 -5.39
CA GLN A 42 13.83 -14.61 -5.47
C GLN A 42 13.69 -13.18 -4.98
N LEU A 43 12.53 -12.82 -4.39
CA LEU A 43 12.25 -11.48 -3.88
C LEU A 43 12.43 -10.38 -4.95
N LYS A 44 11.89 -10.63 -6.13
CA LYS A 44 12.02 -9.72 -7.27
C LYS A 44 11.47 -8.32 -6.95
N TYR A 45 10.27 -8.26 -6.38
CA TYR A 45 9.61 -6.97 -6.11
C TYR A 45 10.29 -6.21 -4.98
N PHE A 46 10.74 -6.93 -3.95
CA PHE A 46 11.51 -6.36 -2.87
C PHE A 46 12.83 -5.76 -3.39
N ASN A 47 13.56 -6.50 -4.20
CA ASN A 47 14.83 -6.05 -4.75
C ASN A 47 14.66 -4.85 -5.68
N GLU A 48 13.63 -4.84 -6.52
CA GLU A 48 13.33 -3.70 -7.38
C GLU A 48 13.09 -2.43 -6.55
N SER A 49 12.37 -2.55 -5.44
CA SER A 49 12.10 -1.42 -4.55
C SER A 49 13.37 -0.94 -3.83
N GLU A 50 14.19 -1.86 -3.32
CA GLU A 50 15.43 -1.52 -2.63
C GLU A 50 16.45 -0.86 -3.55
N GLU A 51 16.55 -1.30 -4.81
CA GLU A 51 17.45 -0.75 -5.79
C GLU A 51 16.90 0.49 -6.49
N GLY A 52 15.67 0.85 -6.23
CA GLY A 52 15.02 2.00 -6.87
C GLY A 52 14.80 1.84 -8.36
N LEU A 53 14.66 0.59 -8.82
CA LEU A 53 14.46 0.31 -10.24
C LEU A 53 13.06 0.72 -10.70
N LEU A 54 12.93 1.07 -11.97
CA LEU A 54 11.67 1.38 -12.62
C LEU A 54 11.60 0.63 -13.96
N PRO A 55 10.43 0.07 -14.32
CA PRO A 55 9.24 -0.03 -13.50
C PRO A 55 9.42 -0.99 -12.32
N ARG A 56 8.64 -0.77 -11.28
CA ARG A 56 8.63 -1.70 -10.13
C ARG A 56 7.21 -1.95 -9.68
N LYS A 57 7.01 -3.06 -8.98
CA LYS A 57 5.68 -3.54 -8.61
C LYS A 57 5.65 -3.94 -7.14
N LYS A 58 4.51 -3.73 -6.50
CA LYS A 58 4.20 -4.28 -5.17
C LYS A 58 2.86 -4.99 -5.25
N VAL A 59 2.81 -6.20 -4.73
CA VAL A 59 1.59 -7.00 -4.68
C VAL A 59 1.24 -7.23 -3.22
N ARG A 60 0.00 -6.91 -2.85
CA ARG A 60 -0.45 -7.08 -1.47
C ARG A 60 -1.90 -7.45 -1.37
N VAL A 61 -2.25 -8.09 -0.25
CA VAL A 61 -3.64 -8.24 0.20
C VAL A 61 -3.84 -7.29 1.35
N ARG A 62 -4.93 -6.57 1.37
CA ARG A 62 -5.24 -5.63 2.42
C ARG A 62 -6.64 -5.88 2.98
N ASN A 63 -6.73 -5.85 4.31
CA ASN A 63 -7.97 -5.95 5.05
C ASN A 63 -8.08 -4.74 5.99
N TYR A 64 -9.21 -4.06 5.92
CA TYR A 64 -9.51 -2.97 6.84
C TYR A 64 -10.29 -3.52 8.03
N GLU A 65 -10.05 -2.94 9.20
CA GLU A 65 -10.72 -3.35 10.44
C GLU A 65 -12.23 -3.47 10.25
N ASN A 66 -12.79 -4.57 10.74
CA ASN A 66 -14.20 -4.93 10.65
C ASN A 66 -14.70 -5.34 9.26
N ASP A 67 -13.85 -5.31 8.26
CA ASP A 67 -14.22 -5.87 6.96
C ASP A 67 -13.96 -7.37 6.95
N LYS A 68 -14.89 -8.13 6.38
CA LYS A 68 -14.72 -9.58 6.19
C LYS A 68 -14.00 -9.90 4.89
N ILE A 69 -13.64 -8.88 4.13
CA ILE A 69 -13.14 -9.01 2.77
C ILE A 69 -11.67 -8.58 2.71
N PHE A 70 -10.86 -9.40 2.04
CA PHE A 70 -9.49 -9.05 1.70
C PHE A 70 -9.44 -8.59 0.25
N ASN A 71 -8.88 -7.42 0.04
CA ASN A 71 -8.74 -6.87 -1.30
C ASN A 71 -7.32 -7.06 -1.80
N TRP A 72 -7.18 -7.58 -3.00
CA TRP A 72 -5.90 -7.66 -3.69
C TRP A 72 -5.60 -6.34 -4.35
N GLU A 73 -4.39 -5.87 -4.14
CA GLU A 73 -3.93 -4.60 -4.71
C GLU A 73 -2.57 -4.80 -5.37
N ILE A 74 -2.41 -4.27 -6.57
CA ILE A 74 -1.14 -4.24 -7.27
C ILE A 74 -0.80 -2.77 -7.52
N LYS A 75 0.35 -2.33 -7.02
CA LYS A 75 0.87 -0.98 -7.26
C LYS A 75 2.04 -1.10 -8.22
N GLU A 76 1.98 -0.36 -9.31
CA GLU A 76 3.07 -0.26 -10.27
C GLU A 76 3.59 1.17 -10.28
N THR A 77 4.92 1.32 -10.21
CA THR A 77 5.58 2.60 -10.36
C THR A 77 6.34 2.57 -11.68
N GLU A 78 5.94 3.45 -12.58
CA GLU A 78 6.59 3.67 -13.87
C GLU A 78 7.51 4.88 -13.78
N ILE A 79 8.19 5.20 -14.86
CA ILE A 79 9.12 6.34 -14.90
C ILE A 79 8.39 7.66 -14.62
N ASP A 80 7.20 7.85 -15.22
CA ASP A 80 6.47 9.13 -15.15
C ASP A 80 5.21 9.08 -14.29
N PHE A 81 4.75 7.89 -13.87
CA PHE A 81 3.48 7.79 -13.15
C PHE A 81 3.41 6.52 -12.30
N ARG A 82 2.42 6.52 -11.42
CA ARG A 82 2.10 5.38 -10.57
C ARG A 82 0.71 4.88 -10.91
N LYS A 83 0.58 3.56 -10.99
CA LYS A 83 -0.71 2.88 -11.16
C LYS A 83 -1.04 2.06 -9.94
N LYS A 84 -2.32 1.98 -9.62
CA LYS A 84 -2.83 1.10 -8.60
C LYS A 84 -4.00 0.32 -9.18
N LEU A 85 -3.90 -1.00 -9.15
CA LEU A 85 -4.97 -1.89 -9.55
C LEU A 85 -5.53 -2.57 -8.30
N VAL A 86 -6.83 -2.44 -8.10
CA VAL A 86 -7.54 -3.12 -7.01
C VAL A 86 -8.35 -4.23 -7.64
N LEU A 87 -8.03 -5.48 -7.29
CA LEU A 87 -8.69 -6.64 -7.86
C LEU A 87 -9.88 -7.12 -7.04
N GLY A 88 -10.11 -6.50 -5.89
CA GLY A 88 -11.20 -6.85 -5.02
C GLY A 88 -10.97 -8.18 -4.31
N ASN A 89 -12.07 -8.84 -3.94
CA ASN A 89 -12.05 -10.10 -3.22
C ASN A 89 -12.05 -11.27 -4.21
N ILE A 90 -10.86 -11.65 -4.67
CA ILE A 90 -10.71 -12.84 -5.50
C ILE A 90 -10.14 -13.97 -4.65
N ASP A 91 -10.56 -15.22 -4.95
CA ASP A 91 -10.07 -16.34 -4.18
C ASP A 91 -8.58 -16.58 -4.45
N ASN A 92 -7.94 -17.29 -3.52
CA ASN A 92 -6.49 -17.51 -3.57
C ASN A 92 -6.04 -18.25 -4.84
N LYS A 93 -6.88 -19.10 -5.41
CA LYS A 93 -6.54 -19.82 -6.64
C LYS A 93 -6.44 -18.90 -7.83
N LYS A 94 -7.37 -17.95 -7.96
CA LYS A 94 -7.33 -16.96 -9.03
C LYS A 94 -6.13 -16.03 -8.89
N VAL A 95 -5.81 -15.66 -7.65
CA VAL A 95 -4.65 -14.81 -7.38
C VAL A 95 -3.36 -15.53 -7.77
N ASN A 96 -3.20 -16.79 -7.38
CA ASN A 96 -2.02 -17.56 -7.75
C ASN A 96 -1.86 -17.64 -9.27
N PHE A 97 -2.96 -17.83 -9.98
CA PHE A 97 -2.95 -17.83 -11.44
C PHE A 97 -2.50 -16.51 -12.02
N LEU A 98 -2.98 -15.40 -11.47
CA LEU A 98 -2.63 -14.04 -11.95
C LEU A 98 -1.18 -13.65 -11.65
N LEU A 99 -0.59 -14.20 -10.59
CA LEU A 99 0.78 -13.90 -10.18
C LEU A 99 1.81 -14.85 -10.81
N MET A 100 1.37 -15.92 -11.42
CA MET A 100 2.25 -16.82 -12.15
C MET A 100 2.57 -16.26 -13.52
#